data_7b908516b23a82a6541b828592421c66
#
_entry.id   7b908516b23a82a6541b828592421c66
#
_cell.length_a   1.000
_cell.length_b   1.000
_cell.length_c   1.000
_cell.angle_alpha   90.00
_cell.angle_beta   90.00
_cell.angle_gamma   90.00
#
_symmetry.space_group_name_H-M   'P 1'
#
loop_
_entity.id
_entity.type
_entity.pdbx_description
1 polymer ?
#
loop_
_entity_poly.entity_id
_entity_poly.type
_entity_poly.pdbx_seq_one_letter_code
_entity_poly.pdbx_strand_id
1 'polypeptide(L)'
;MLTHLDLHKILFLDIETVPLYSNFSEVPEIEKKYFEEKTAYQRKDEITAEDFYNKAGIWAEFGKIICLSVGYFAPTTNKREFRLKSFFGDEKFLLTEFKTLIETPFQFSQTPTFGETQILKTSSVLHKFHI
;
A
#
# COMPACT_ATOMS: atom_id res chain seq x y z
N MET A 1 -14.40 16.85 -14.13
CA MET A 1 -13.63 17.20 -12.93
C MET A 1 -12.14 16.81 -12.96
N LEU A 2 -11.73 15.88 -13.79
CA LEU A 2 -10.31 15.49 -13.93
C LEU A 2 -9.57 16.23 -15.06
N THR A 3 -10.20 17.17 -15.73
CA THR A 3 -9.67 17.84 -16.92
C THR A 3 -8.51 18.81 -16.67
N HIS A 4 -8.21 19.09 -15.39
CA HIS A 4 -7.11 19.99 -15.01
C HIS A 4 -5.97 19.29 -14.24
N LEU A 5 -6.03 17.95 -14.12
CA LEU A 5 -4.94 17.20 -13.48
C LEU A 5 -3.78 16.99 -14.45
N ASP A 6 -2.61 17.42 -14.04
CA ASP A 6 -1.37 17.10 -14.74
C ASP A 6 -1.00 15.63 -14.44
N LEU A 7 -1.26 14.74 -15.37
CA LEU A 7 -1.02 13.31 -15.22
C LEU A 7 0.46 12.96 -14.92
N HIS A 8 1.39 13.84 -15.32
CA HIS A 8 2.81 13.65 -15.04
C HIS A 8 3.17 13.90 -13.55
N LYS A 9 2.27 14.53 -12.81
CA LYS A 9 2.41 14.76 -11.36
C LYS A 9 1.66 13.73 -10.50
N ILE A 10 1.17 12.65 -11.11
CA ILE A 10 0.40 11.61 -10.42
C ILE A 10 1.22 10.34 -10.34
N LEU A 11 1.40 9.85 -9.12
CA LEU A 11 1.90 8.51 -8.84
C LEU A 11 0.71 7.60 -8.52
N PHE A 12 0.56 6.54 -9.30
CA PHE A 12 -0.42 5.48 -9.05
C PHE A 12 0.23 4.43 -8.17
N LEU A 13 -0.44 4.05 -7.09
CA LEU A 13 0.07 3.08 -6.14
C LEU A 13 -0.98 2.02 -5.88
N ASP A 14 -0.60 0.76 -6.03
CA ASP A 14 -1.39 -0.40 -5.69
C ASP A 14 -0.61 -1.31 -4.73
N ILE A 15 -1.28 -1.79 -3.67
CA ILE A 15 -0.65 -2.52 -2.57
C ILE A 15 -1.46 -3.78 -2.29
N GLU A 16 -0.77 -4.93 -2.35
CA GLU A 16 -1.33 -6.21 -1.97
C GLU A 16 -0.81 -6.64 -0.60
N THR A 17 -1.72 -7.07 0.25
CA THR A 17 -1.43 -7.44 1.63
C THR A 17 -2.02 -8.80 1.99
N VAL A 18 -1.41 -9.44 2.97
CA VAL A 18 -1.91 -10.67 3.59
C VAL A 18 -1.88 -10.54 5.12
N PRO A 19 -2.60 -11.37 5.87
CA PRO A 19 -2.43 -11.46 7.32
C PRO A 19 -0.97 -11.70 7.71
N LEU A 20 -0.53 -11.11 8.81
CA LEU A 20 0.85 -11.22 9.31
C LEU A 20 1.23 -12.67 9.63
N TYR A 21 0.31 -13.43 10.22
CA TYR A 21 0.44 -14.87 10.49
C TYR A 21 -0.48 -15.66 9.56
N SER A 22 -0.09 -16.88 9.20
CA SER A 22 -0.85 -17.71 8.25
C SER A 22 -2.17 -18.19 8.87
N ASN A 23 -2.18 -18.44 10.19
CA ASN A 23 -3.35 -18.90 10.91
C ASN A 23 -3.56 -18.08 12.19
N PHE A 24 -4.81 -17.93 12.61
CA PHE A 24 -5.14 -17.22 13.85
C PHE A 24 -4.51 -17.85 15.10
N SER A 25 -4.31 -19.18 15.12
CA SER A 25 -3.65 -19.90 16.20
C SER A 25 -2.19 -19.47 16.43
N GLU A 26 -1.51 -18.97 15.38
CA GLU A 26 -0.12 -18.51 15.43
C GLU A 26 0.00 -17.07 15.97
N VAL A 27 -1.11 -16.34 16.03
CA VAL A 27 -1.13 -14.95 16.51
C VAL A 27 -0.85 -14.94 18.03
N PRO A 28 0.06 -14.06 18.51
CA PRO A 28 0.27 -13.88 19.95
C PRO A 28 -1.03 -13.47 20.68
N GLU A 29 -1.23 -13.96 21.90
CA GLU A 29 -2.47 -13.75 22.66
C GLU A 29 -2.83 -12.27 22.84
N ILE A 30 -1.85 -11.41 23.02
CA ILE A 30 -2.08 -9.97 23.14
C ILE A 30 -2.59 -9.36 21.83
N GLU A 31 -2.07 -9.83 20.69
CA GLU A 31 -2.50 -9.37 19.36
C GLU A 31 -3.88 -9.93 19.01
N LYS A 32 -4.19 -11.18 19.39
CA LYS A 32 -5.54 -11.75 19.26
C LYS A 32 -6.58 -10.85 19.93
N LYS A 33 -6.29 -10.43 21.17
CA LYS A 33 -7.18 -9.55 21.92
C LYS A 33 -7.39 -8.22 21.20
N TYR A 34 -6.33 -7.59 20.73
CA TYR A 34 -6.44 -6.33 19.97
C TYR A 34 -7.20 -6.50 18.66
N PHE A 35 -6.97 -7.61 17.94
CA PHE A 35 -7.71 -7.93 16.73
C PHE A 35 -9.20 -8.14 17.02
N GLU A 36 -9.52 -8.87 18.07
CA GLU A 36 -10.90 -9.11 18.51
C GLU A 36 -11.63 -7.83 18.87
N GLU A 37 -11.01 -6.96 19.68
CA GLU A 37 -11.56 -5.65 20.06
C GLU A 37 -11.75 -4.74 18.85
N LYS A 38 -10.74 -4.65 17.98
CA LYS A 38 -10.76 -3.78 16.79
C LYS A 38 -11.82 -4.20 15.78
N THR A 39 -12.05 -5.49 15.63
CA THR A 39 -12.96 -6.03 14.61
C THR A 39 -14.40 -6.25 15.12
N ALA A 40 -14.63 -6.14 16.43
CA ALA A 40 -15.92 -6.41 17.04
C ALA A 40 -17.09 -5.70 16.35
N TYR A 41 -16.93 -4.42 16.00
CA TYR A 41 -17.98 -3.62 15.35
C TYR A 41 -18.25 -4.02 13.88
N GLN A 42 -17.34 -4.75 13.23
CA GLN A 42 -17.49 -5.21 11.86
C GLN A 42 -17.97 -6.65 11.76
N ARG A 43 -17.79 -7.42 12.84
CA ARG A 43 -18.24 -8.80 12.91
C ARG A 43 -19.73 -8.85 13.28
N LYS A 44 -20.49 -9.64 12.54
CA LYS A 44 -21.85 -10.01 12.96
C LYS A 44 -21.75 -10.97 14.14
N ASP A 45 -22.79 -11.03 14.97
CA ASP A 45 -22.80 -11.77 16.26
C ASP A 45 -22.40 -13.25 16.16
N GLU A 46 -22.49 -13.85 14.98
CA GLU A 46 -22.16 -15.26 14.73
C GLU A 46 -20.73 -15.48 14.20
N ILE A 47 -19.98 -14.41 13.91
CA ILE A 47 -18.63 -14.52 13.34
C ILE A 47 -17.59 -14.32 14.42
N THR A 48 -16.76 -15.33 14.66
CA THR A 48 -15.64 -15.25 15.61
C THR A 48 -14.49 -14.39 15.06
N ALA A 49 -13.57 -13.96 15.91
CA ALA A 49 -12.36 -13.28 15.49
C ALA A 49 -11.49 -14.18 14.59
N GLU A 50 -11.44 -15.49 14.89
CA GLU A 50 -10.73 -16.48 14.09
C GLU A 50 -11.29 -16.59 12.68
N ASP A 51 -12.62 -16.71 12.52
CA ASP A 51 -13.27 -16.76 11.20
C ASP A 51 -13.06 -15.47 10.38
N PHE A 52 -12.91 -14.35 11.09
CA PHE A 52 -12.70 -13.04 10.46
C PHE A 52 -11.24 -12.74 10.13
N TYR A 53 -10.30 -13.53 10.66
CA TYR A 53 -8.87 -13.29 10.57
C TYR A 53 -8.33 -13.30 9.13
N ASN A 54 -8.98 -13.97 8.21
CA ASN A 54 -8.63 -13.94 6.78
C ASN A 54 -8.63 -12.52 6.18
N LYS A 55 -9.32 -11.57 6.83
CA LYS A 55 -9.36 -10.15 6.44
C LYS A 55 -8.31 -9.30 7.15
N ALA A 56 -7.48 -9.88 8.03
CA ALA A 56 -6.52 -9.14 8.85
C ALA A 56 -5.53 -8.32 8.01
N GLY A 57 -5.25 -8.73 6.78
CA GLY A 57 -4.37 -8.01 5.87
C GLY A 57 -4.80 -6.59 5.53
N ILE A 58 -6.07 -6.21 5.73
CA ILE A 58 -6.54 -4.84 5.46
C ILE A 58 -6.11 -3.82 6.52
N TRP A 59 -5.69 -4.28 7.69
CA TRP A 59 -5.20 -3.42 8.77
C TRP A 59 -3.68 -3.48 8.86
N ALA A 60 -3.06 -2.31 8.94
CA ALA A 60 -1.61 -2.19 8.96
C ALA A 60 -0.96 -2.90 10.16
N GLU A 61 -1.68 -3.03 11.28
CA GLU A 61 -1.21 -3.68 12.50
C GLU A 61 -1.20 -5.20 12.42
N PHE A 62 -2.06 -5.78 11.57
CA PHE A 62 -2.28 -7.23 11.48
C PHE A 62 -1.93 -7.81 10.12
N GLY A 63 -1.58 -6.96 9.16
CA GLY A 63 -1.21 -7.35 7.81
C GLY A 63 0.25 -7.06 7.49
N LYS A 64 0.76 -7.73 6.47
CA LYS A 64 2.04 -7.42 5.83
C LYS A 64 1.86 -7.20 4.35
N ILE A 65 2.67 -6.31 3.79
CA ILE A 65 2.68 -6.02 2.36
C ILE A 65 3.49 -7.10 1.66
N ILE A 66 2.94 -7.72 0.62
CA ILE A 66 3.59 -8.74 -0.19
C ILE A 66 3.90 -8.27 -1.62
N CYS A 67 3.18 -7.27 -2.11
CA CYS A 67 3.44 -6.65 -3.40
C CYS A 67 3.07 -5.17 -3.34
N LEU A 68 3.86 -4.37 -4.02
CA LEU A 68 3.64 -2.94 -4.18
C LEU A 68 3.93 -2.57 -5.63
N SER A 69 2.92 -2.06 -6.33
CA SER A 69 3.03 -1.64 -7.72
C SER A 69 2.93 -0.13 -7.84
N VAL A 70 3.83 0.45 -8.62
CA VAL A 70 3.92 1.90 -8.84
C VAL A 70 3.80 2.20 -10.33
N GLY A 71 2.88 3.08 -10.68
CA GLY A 71 2.71 3.52 -12.06
C GLY A 71 2.75 5.04 -12.19
N TYR A 72 3.28 5.54 -13.30
CA TYR A 72 3.32 6.96 -13.62
C TYR A 72 3.37 7.22 -15.13
N PHE A 73 2.94 8.39 -15.54
CA PHE A 73 3.10 8.82 -16.92
C PHE A 73 4.47 9.50 -17.12
N ALA A 74 5.30 8.91 -17.98
CA ALA A 74 6.60 9.46 -18.30
C ALA A 74 6.44 10.76 -19.15
N PRO A 75 7.23 11.80 -18.88
CA PRO A 75 7.23 13.00 -19.68
C PRO A 75 7.92 12.71 -21.02
N THR A 76 7.12 12.43 -22.06
CA THR A 76 7.62 12.25 -23.42
C THR A 76 7.02 13.32 -24.32
N THR A 77 7.79 13.78 -25.30
CA THR A 77 7.42 14.91 -26.18
C THR A 77 6.29 14.58 -27.16
N ASN A 78 6.08 13.29 -27.50
CA ASN A 78 5.19 12.93 -28.61
C ASN A 78 4.15 11.83 -28.30
N LYS A 79 4.22 11.15 -27.16
CA LYS A 79 3.29 10.08 -26.78
C LYS A 79 3.08 10.03 -25.27
N ARG A 80 1.87 9.68 -24.86
CA ARG A 80 1.63 9.32 -23.45
C ARG A 80 2.17 7.92 -23.21
N GLU A 81 3.21 7.81 -22.40
CA GLU A 81 3.84 6.55 -22.01
C GLU A 81 3.56 6.31 -20.51
N PHE A 82 2.84 5.24 -20.21
CA PHE A 82 2.64 4.81 -18.83
C PHE A 82 3.69 3.78 -18.46
N ARG A 83 4.41 4.01 -17.37
CA ARG A 83 5.42 3.10 -16.84
C ARG A 83 4.93 2.49 -15.55
N LEU A 84 5.18 1.19 -15.38
CA LEU A 84 4.79 0.41 -14.22
C LEU A 84 6.00 -0.36 -13.70
N LYS A 85 6.15 -0.37 -12.36
CA LYS A 85 7.14 -1.19 -11.66
C LYS A 85 6.48 -1.82 -10.44
N SER A 86 6.69 -3.12 -10.23
CA SER A 86 6.22 -3.84 -9.06
C SER A 86 7.38 -4.34 -8.22
N PHE A 87 7.22 -4.25 -6.91
CA PHE A 87 8.12 -4.79 -5.89
C PHE A 87 7.37 -5.89 -5.16
N PHE A 88 8.04 -7.01 -4.90
CA PHE A 88 7.45 -8.18 -4.23
C PHE A 88 8.50 -8.90 -3.38
N GLY A 89 8.03 -9.73 -2.44
CA GLY A 89 8.88 -10.52 -1.56
C GLY A 89 8.80 -10.10 -0.09
N ASP A 90 9.94 -10.08 0.59
CA ASP A 90 10.01 -9.66 1.98
C ASP A 90 9.60 -8.20 2.14
N GLU A 91 8.74 -7.90 3.13
CA GLU A 91 8.16 -6.56 3.32
C GLU A 91 9.23 -5.49 3.52
N LYS A 92 10.25 -5.78 4.33
CA LYS A 92 11.33 -4.82 4.58
C LYS A 92 12.12 -4.50 3.31
N PHE A 93 12.37 -5.53 2.51
CA PHE A 93 13.06 -5.35 1.23
C PHE A 93 12.25 -4.50 0.26
N LEU A 94 10.99 -4.86 0.02
CA LEU A 94 10.14 -4.13 -0.93
C LEU A 94 9.88 -2.67 -0.51
N LEU A 95 9.75 -2.41 0.80
CA LEU A 95 9.60 -1.06 1.32
C LEU A 95 10.89 -0.24 1.14
N THR A 96 12.06 -0.87 1.31
CA THR A 96 13.35 -0.22 1.07
C THR A 96 13.54 0.15 -0.40
N GLU A 97 13.19 -0.76 -1.31
CA GLU A 97 13.25 -0.51 -2.75
C GLU A 97 12.27 0.59 -3.17
N PHE A 98 11.06 0.57 -2.63
CA PHE A 98 10.07 1.63 -2.89
C PHE A 98 10.54 2.98 -2.36
N LYS A 99 11.06 3.03 -1.12
CA LYS A 99 11.64 4.25 -0.54
C LYS A 99 12.73 4.80 -1.45
N THR A 100 13.66 3.95 -1.90
CA THR A 100 14.73 4.35 -2.82
C THR A 100 14.15 4.95 -4.12
N LEU A 101 13.08 4.35 -4.65
CA LEU A 101 12.42 4.85 -5.85
C LEU A 101 11.87 6.27 -5.65
N ILE A 102 11.16 6.53 -4.55
CA ILE A 102 10.53 7.83 -4.31
C ILE A 102 11.52 8.92 -3.87
N GLU A 103 12.63 8.54 -3.20
CA GLU A 103 13.66 9.47 -2.73
C GLU A 103 14.71 9.80 -3.80
N THR A 104 14.77 9.03 -4.90
CA THR A 104 15.76 9.27 -5.96
C THR A 104 15.25 10.33 -6.94
N PRO A 105 15.80 11.56 -6.92
CA PRO A 105 15.33 12.66 -7.78
C PRO A 105 15.44 12.34 -9.28
N PHE A 106 16.33 11.44 -9.64
CA PHE A 106 16.74 11.20 -11.02
C PHE A 106 15.71 10.41 -11.86
N GLN A 107 14.87 9.58 -11.27
CA GLN A 107 13.87 8.81 -12.03
C GLN A 107 12.62 9.64 -12.37
N PHE A 108 12.41 10.72 -11.62
CA PHE A 108 11.31 11.66 -11.81
C PHE A 108 11.82 13.07 -12.21
N SER A 109 13.10 13.21 -12.49
CA SER A 109 13.80 14.51 -12.65
C SER A 109 13.41 15.31 -13.89
N GLN A 110 12.48 14.83 -14.67
CA GLN A 110 11.82 15.64 -15.71
C GLN A 110 10.39 16.04 -15.30
N THR A 111 9.98 15.73 -14.10
CA THR A 111 8.75 16.25 -13.49
C THR A 111 9.09 17.24 -12.37
N PRO A 112 8.33 18.33 -12.24
CA PRO A 112 8.55 19.30 -11.16
C PRO A 112 8.46 18.61 -9.79
N THR A 113 9.30 19.03 -8.89
CA THR A 113 9.45 18.65 -7.47
C THR A 113 8.32 17.84 -6.84
N PHE A 114 8.68 16.70 -6.25
CA PHE A 114 7.79 15.76 -5.51
C PHE A 114 6.90 16.42 -4.43
N GLY A 115 7.21 17.63 -4.00
CA GLY A 115 6.37 18.37 -3.04
C GLY A 115 4.95 18.68 -3.51
N GLU A 116 4.68 18.57 -4.82
CA GLU A 116 3.35 18.78 -5.40
C GLU A 116 2.74 17.50 -6.01
N THR A 117 3.40 16.34 -5.87
CA THR A 117 2.91 15.08 -6.43
C THR A 117 1.75 14.54 -5.60
N GLN A 118 0.63 14.31 -6.26
CA GLN A 118 -0.51 13.68 -5.62
C GLN A 118 -0.42 12.16 -5.73
N ILE A 119 -0.46 11.48 -4.59
CA ILE A 119 -0.52 10.03 -4.53
C ILE A 119 -1.99 9.62 -4.53
N LEU A 120 -2.44 8.99 -5.60
CA LEU A 120 -3.77 8.38 -5.65
C LEU A 120 -3.69 6.98 -5.01
N LYS A 121 -4.35 6.86 -3.88
CA LYS A 121 -4.34 5.66 -3.04
C LYS A 121 -5.50 4.76 -3.42
N THR A 122 -5.22 3.48 -3.60
CA THR A 122 -6.25 2.46 -3.85
C THR A 122 -6.55 1.60 -2.61
N SER A 123 -5.71 1.67 -1.57
CA SER A 123 -5.82 0.83 -0.37
C SER A 123 -5.74 1.63 0.93
N SER A 124 -6.43 1.15 1.97
CA SER A 124 -6.43 1.69 3.33
C SER A 124 -5.13 1.42 4.13
N VAL A 125 -4.17 0.70 3.55
CA VAL A 125 -2.97 0.20 4.25
C VAL A 125 -1.85 1.23 4.40
N LEU A 126 -2.03 2.43 3.90
CA LEU A 126 -0.99 3.47 3.82
C LEU A 126 -0.54 4.11 5.14
N HIS A 127 -1.11 3.69 6.28
CA HIS A 127 -0.58 4.11 7.60
C HIS A 127 0.83 3.58 7.92
N LYS A 128 1.34 2.59 7.16
CA LYS A 128 2.72 2.10 7.31
C LYS A 128 3.77 3.03 6.71
N PHE A 129 3.36 3.94 5.84
CA PHE A 129 4.26 4.93 5.28
C PHE A 129 4.12 6.22 6.07
N HIS A 130 5.08 6.51 6.95
CA HIS A 130 5.33 7.85 7.45
C HIS A 130 5.99 8.64 6.30
N ILE A 131 5.17 9.13 5.38
CA ILE A 131 5.57 10.07 4.32
C ILE A 131 4.97 11.43 4.67
#